data_0efd4286bbdeef52bb02fadc575cd2e0
#
_entry.id   0efd4286bbdeef52bb02fadc575cd2e0
#
_cell.length_a   1.000
_cell.length_b   1.000
_cell.length_c   1.000
_cell.angle_alpha   90.00
_cell.angle_beta   90.00
_cell.angle_gamma   90.00
#
_symmetry.space_group_name_H-M   'P 1'
#
loop_
_entity.id
_entity.type
_entity.pdbx_description
1 polymer ?
#
loop_
_entity_poly.entity_id
_entity_poly.type
_entity_poly.pdbx_seq_one_letter_code
_entity_poly.pdbx_strand_id
1 'polypeptide(L)'
;VLIESPLPSRLASQDGCRHTVHTGGIRVMSRRRRSYTKSRVIGLSVAVTTVAAAVTTFSLANASEEHRPGAASSTKAAATGADHAVFVQGNEVSGNTIHAFKRSSTGKLTAAGNYKTGGKGAVATGAPTDALASQGSLVYDARHHLLIGVNAGSGSVTSFGVSGQKLSNRQSVSSGGDFPLSVAVYGDTAYVLNGGGEASVQGFNITAQGLKAIPGSKRLLGVKGPAVPVFTDNPAQVSFTPDGENLAVTVKSTNTIEVFPVAADGTLAKKAVSNKSAGNVPFGFTFDQGGRLFVTEAAKSTVSTYEVGAGGKLTAVTAAVPNGQNTLCWIQAAGGFFYGASTGNSAVTAYSVDSAGKVSVVAKQAVPLSADSRGTIDMAASADGAFLYVQNGTTGNIDGFRVAANGKLTLVTRATEGLPKFSAEKGGMEGIVAA
;
A
#
# COMPACT_ATOMS: atom_id res chain seq x y z
N VAL A 1 53.18 14.99 18.69
CA VAL A 1 52.90 15.52 20.02
C VAL A 1 51.65 14.83 20.53
N LEU A 2 51.89 13.84 21.38
CA LEU A 2 50.91 13.12 22.20
C LEU A 2 50.38 14.07 23.27
N ILE A 3 49.06 14.09 23.54
CA ILE A 3 48.54 14.40 24.87
C ILE A 3 47.36 13.44 25.11
N GLU A 4 47.51 12.67 26.15
CA GLU A 4 46.66 11.63 26.74
C GLU A 4 45.46 12.26 27.51
N SER A 5 44.52 11.38 27.75
CA SER A 5 43.30 11.41 28.57
C SER A 5 43.44 12.01 30.00
N PRO A 6 42.33 12.16 30.78
CA PRO A 6 41.83 11.03 31.54
C PRO A 6 40.29 10.95 31.76
N LEU A 7 39.84 9.72 31.97
CA LEU A 7 38.58 9.32 32.65
C LEU A 7 38.64 9.67 34.14
N PRO A 8 37.50 9.76 34.84
CA PRO A 8 37.41 9.29 36.19
C PRO A 8 36.38 8.17 36.40
N SER A 9 36.86 7.26 37.21
CA SER A 9 36.24 6.06 37.72
C SER A 9 35.32 6.32 38.93
N ARG A 10 34.30 5.44 39.05
CA ARG A 10 33.70 4.83 40.26
C ARG A 10 33.15 5.70 41.40
N LEU A 11 31.94 5.37 41.82
CA LEU A 11 31.71 4.66 43.09
C LEU A 11 30.27 4.17 43.23
N ALA A 12 30.16 2.97 43.73
CA ALA A 12 28.96 2.27 44.11
C ALA A 12 28.48 2.74 45.51
N SER A 13 27.17 2.64 45.77
CA SER A 13 26.68 2.31 47.13
C SER A 13 25.40 1.51 47.03
N GLN A 14 25.43 0.35 47.65
CA GLN A 14 24.32 -0.52 48.05
C GLN A 14 23.59 0.12 49.24
N ASP A 15 22.33 -0.19 49.33
CA ASP A 15 21.53 -0.46 50.57
C ASP A 15 20.08 -0.49 50.12
N GLY A 16 19.30 -1.53 50.25
CA GLY A 16 19.08 -2.42 51.40
C GLY A 16 17.84 -1.96 52.14
N CYS A 17 16.66 -2.56 51.89
CA CYS A 17 15.57 -2.71 52.89
C CYS A 17 14.42 -3.54 52.31
N ARG A 18 14.36 -4.78 52.69
CA ARG A 18 13.49 -5.47 53.65
C ARG A 18 12.03 -5.65 53.26
N HIS A 19 11.72 -6.93 53.19
CA HIS A 19 10.43 -7.59 53.18
C HIS A 19 9.43 -7.05 54.23
N THR A 20 8.15 -7.00 53.83
CA THR A 20 7.07 -7.30 54.73
C THR A 20 6.03 -8.18 54.04
N VAL A 21 5.90 -9.38 54.55
CA VAL A 21 4.87 -10.37 54.22
C VAL A 21 3.63 -9.98 55.03
N HIS A 22 2.47 -9.90 54.40
CA HIS A 22 1.20 -10.01 55.08
C HIS A 22 0.37 -11.13 54.45
N THR A 23 0.24 -12.18 55.24
CA THR A 23 -0.70 -13.27 55.15
C THR A 23 -2.07 -12.79 55.64
N GLY A 24 -3.12 -13.22 54.95
CA GLY A 24 -4.45 -13.16 55.60
C GLY A 24 -5.62 -13.28 54.64
N GLY A 25 -6.26 -14.44 54.65
CA GLY A 25 -7.71 -14.52 54.65
C GLY A 25 -8.37 -15.15 53.40
N ILE A 26 -8.44 -16.46 53.42
CA ILE A 26 -9.41 -17.26 52.64
C ILE A 26 -10.83 -16.97 53.14
N ARG A 27 -11.73 -16.55 52.29
CA ARG A 27 -13.16 -16.66 52.50
C ARG A 27 -13.83 -17.43 51.36
N VAL A 28 -14.18 -18.66 51.69
CA VAL A 28 -15.09 -19.52 50.93
C VAL A 28 -16.53 -19.00 51.17
N MET A 29 -17.28 -18.76 50.11
CA MET A 29 -18.75 -18.68 50.19
C MET A 29 -19.37 -19.39 48.98
N SER A 30 -19.86 -20.50 49.29
CA SER A 30 -21.03 -21.33 48.97
C SER A 30 -21.84 -21.01 47.72
N ARG A 31 -22.01 -22.09 47.02
CA ARG A 31 -22.97 -22.39 45.94
C ARG A 31 -24.40 -22.04 46.32
N ARG A 32 -25.11 -21.35 45.42
CA ARG A 32 -26.56 -21.49 45.31
C ARG A 32 -26.90 -22.01 43.91
N ARG A 33 -27.35 -23.23 43.87
CA ARG A 33 -28.13 -23.85 42.79
C ARG A 33 -29.46 -23.12 42.66
N ARG A 34 -29.90 -22.77 41.47
CA ARG A 34 -31.32 -22.58 41.16
C ARG A 34 -31.71 -23.43 39.95
N SER A 35 -32.81 -24.07 40.21
CA SER A 35 -33.48 -25.16 39.54
C SER A 35 -34.00 -24.82 38.14
N TYR A 36 -33.97 -25.86 37.31
CA TYR A 36 -34.69 -26.04 36.06
C TYR A 36 -36.20 -25.90 36.24
N THR A 37 -36.83 -25.18 35.31
CA THR A 37 -38.27 -25.37 35.03
C THR A 37 -38.41 -25.76 33.56
N LYS A 38 -38.90 -26.96 33.33
CA LYS A 38 -39.31 -27.51 32.04
C LYS A 38 -40.60 -26.84 31.59
N SER A 39 -40.68 -26.37 30.37
CA SER A 39 -41.95 -26.05 29.72
C SER A 39 -42.04 -26.74 28.36
N ARG A 40 -43.18 -27.29 28.21
CA ARG A 40 -43.66 -28.31 27.26
C ARG A 40 -43.61 -27.89 25.78
N VAL A 41 -43.27 -28.87 24.97
CA VAL A 41 -43.48 -28.93 23.54
C VAL A 41 -45.00 -29.03 23.28
N ILE A 42 -45.50 -28.19 22.39
CA ILE A 42 -46.79 -28.42 21.70
C ILE A 42 -46.45 -28.47 20.19
N GLY A 43 -46.61 -29.65 19.66
CA GLY A 43 -46.53 -29.89 18.21
C GLY A 43 -47.80 -29.39 17.51
N LEU A 44 -47.66 -28.81 16.38
CA LEU A 44 -48.74 -28.62 15.44
C LEU A 44 -48.28 -29.10 14.05
N SER A 45 -48.84 -30.22 13.64
CA SER A 45 -48.76 -30.77 12.30
C SER A 45 -49.77 -30.05 11.42
N VAL A 46 -49.36 -29.55 10.25
CA VAL A 46 -50.31 -29.21 9.19
C VAL A 46 -49.78 -29.65 7.84
N ALA A 47 -50.69 -30.24 7.16
CA ALA A 47 -50.69 -31.02 5.96
C ALA A 47 -50.09 -30.39 4.68
N VAL A 48 -49.49 -31.24 3.90
CA VAL A 48 -49.14 -31.07 2.48
C VAL A 48 -50.43 -31.07 1.66
N THR A 49 -50.61 -30.03 0.83
CA THR A 49 -51.54 -30.07 -0.32
C THR A 49 -50.79 -29.66 -1.57
N THR A 50 -50.59 -30.61 -2.43
CA THR A 50 -50.15 -30.50 -3.83
C THR A 50 -51.31 -29.95 -4.67
N VAL A 51 -51.05 -28.89 -5.47
CA VAL A 51 -51.90 -28.53 -6.61
C VAL A 51 -50.99 -28.33 -7.82
N ALA A 52 -51.35 -29.08 -8.87
CA ALA A 52 -50.68 -29.10 -10.16
C ALA A 52 -51.26 -28.02 -11.12
N ALA A 53 -50.36 -27.54 -11.95
CA ALA A 53 -50.49 -27.07 -13.33
C ALA A 53 -51.61 -26.12 -13.73
N ALA A 54 -51.23 -24.95 -14.29
CA ALA A 54 -51.80 -24.47 -15.56
C ALA A 54 -50.82 -23.53 -16.24
N VAL A 55 -50.38 -23.90 -17.42
CA VAL A 55 -49.64 -23.06 -18.40
C VAL A 55 -50.63 -22.11 -19.02
N THR A 56 -50.39 -20.81 -18.94
CA THR A 56 -51.01 -19.82 -19.84
C THR A 56 -49.93 -18.81 -20.27
N THR A 57 -49.66 -18.89 -21.57
CA THR A 57 -48.89 -17.90 -22.34
C THR A 57 -49.72 -16.60 -22.44
N PHE A 58 -49.08 -15.47 -22.05
CA PHE A 58 -49.51 -14.15 -22.51
C PHE A 58 -48.28 -13.33 -22.94
N SER A 59 -48.40 -12.84 -24.16
CA SER A 59 -47.44 -11.95 -24.82
C SER A 59 -47.62 -10.48 -24.41
N LEU A 60 -46.48 -9.77 -24.37
CA LEU A 60 -46.28 -8.36 -24.69
C LEU A 60 -47.06 -7.26 -23.91
N ALA A 61 -46.31 -6.54 -23.08
CA ALA A 61 -46.40 -5.08 -23.02
C ALA A 61 -45.07 -4.49 -22.56
N ASN A 62 -44.55 -3.55 -23.32
CA ASN A 62 -43.37 -2.72 -23.07
C ASN A 62 -43.45 -2.01 -21.72
N ALA A 63 -42.44 -2.18 -20.88
CA ALA A 63 -42.15 -1.26 -19.79
C ALA A 63 -40.67 -0.90 -19.88
N SER A 64 -40.43 0.40 -19.91
CA SER A 64 -39.16 1.10 -19.94
C SER A 64 -38.12 0.53 -18.95
N GLU A 65 -36.97 0.08 -19.49
CA GLU A 65 -35.80 -0.25 -18.71
C GLU A 65 -35.20 1.03 -18.11
N GLU A 66 -35.33 1.16 -16.81
CA GLU A 66 -34.46 2.05 -16.04
C GLU A 66 -33.03 1.43 -16.02
N HIS A 67 -32.10 2.21 -16.55
CA HIS A 67 -30.67 1.89 -16.59
C HIS A 67 -30.11 1.74 -15.16
N ARG A 68 -29.95 0.51 -14.70
CA ARG A 68 -28.98 0.19 -13.66
C ARG A 68 -27.61 0.11 -14.33
N PRO A 69 -26.56 0.80 -13.83
CA PRO A 69 -25.20 0.59 -14.32
C PRO A 69 -24.79 -0.85 -14.00
N GLY A 70 -24.67 -1.64 -15.03
CA GLY A 70 -24.20 -3.02 -14.93
C GLY A 70 -22.80 -3.07 -14.37
N ALA A 71 -22.56 -4.05 -13.49
CA ALA A 71 -21.22 -4.47 -13.07
C ALA A 71 -20.33 -4.59 -14.30
N ALA A 72 -19.25 -3.84 -14.33
CA ALA A 72 -18.26 -3.90 -15.39
C ALA A 72 -17.66 -5.29 -15.40
N SER A 73 -18.11 -6.13 -16.31
CA SER A 73 -17.40 -7.30 -16.76
C SER A 73 -16.04 -6.81 -17.24
N SER A 74 -14.97 -7.19 -16.54
CA SER A 74 -13.60 -6.97 -17.01
C SER A 74 -13.37 -7.82 -18.25
N THR A 75 -13.83 -7.32 -19.40
CA THR A 75 -13.33 -7.82 -20.68
C THR A 75 -11.85 -7.52 -20.69
N LYS A 76 -11.05 -8.58 -20.56
CA LYS A 76 -9.62 -8.61 -20.80
C LYS A 76 -9.37 -7.94 -22.14
N ALA A 77 -9.08 -6.63 -22.11
CA ALA A 77 -8.62 -5.93 -23.30
C ALA A 77 -7.36 -6.66 -23.76
N ALA A 78 -7.40 -7.24 -24.95
CA ALA A 78 -6.22 -7.79 -25.57
C ALA A 78 -5.22 -6.64 -25.67
N ALA A 79 -4.13 -6.70 -24.89
CA ALA A 79 -3.06 -5.73 -24.92
C ALA A 79 -2.57 -5.64 -26.37
N THR A 80 -2.91 -4.56 -27.04
CA THR A 80 -2.28 -4.18 -28.32
C THR A 80 -0.81 -3.96 -27.99
N GLY A 81 0.14 -4.59 -28.69
CA GLY A 81 1.56 -4.77 -28.37
C GLY A 81 2.43 -3.52 -28.07
N ALA A 82 1.87 -2.50 -27.44
CA ALA A 82 2.49 -1.24 -27.08
C ALA A 82 2.84 -1.11 -25.57
N ASP A 83 2.28 -1.97 -24.68
CA ASP A 83 2.25 -1.67 -23.25
C ASP A 83 3.11 -2.63 -22.41
N HIS A 84 4.37 -2.77 -22.77
CA HIS A 84 5.33 -3.53 -21.98
C HIS A 84 6.45 -2.62 -21.51
N ALA A 85 6.14 -1.70 -20.60
CA ALA A 85 7.10 -0.81 -19.99
C ALA A 85 7.17 -1.03 -18.47
N VAL A 86 8.34 -0.77 -17.91
CA VAL A 86 8.54 -0.59 -16.47
C VAL A 86 9.15 0.80 -16.29
N PHE A 87 8.55 1.59 -15.41
CA PHE A 87 9.04 2.92 -15.05
C PHE A 87 9.44 2.94 -13.59
N VAL A 88 10.57 3.57 -13.31
CA VAL A 88 11.15 3.71 -11.98
C VAL A 88 11.47 5.16 -11.71
N GLN A 89 11.04 5.66 -10.57
CA GLN A 89 11.42 6.98 -10.09
C GLN A 89 12.78 6.92 -9.42
N GLY A 90 13.70 7.80 -9.82
CA GLY A 90 15.06 7.87 -9.27
C GLY A 90 15.15 8.66 -7.97
N ASN A 91 14.22 9.62 -7.77
CA ASN A 91 14.13 10.49 -6.58
C ASN A 91 15.47 11.17 -6.21
N GLU A 92 16.27 11.55 -7.21
CA GLU A 92 17.53 12.24 -6.98
C GLU A 92 17.28 13.66 -6.42
N VAL A 93 17.98 14.01 -5.34
CA VAL A 93 17.87 15.31 -4.66
C VAL A 93 18.32 16.47 -5.58
N SER A 94 19.26 16.23 -6.48
CA SER A 94 19.73 17.23 -7.46
C SER A 94 18.72 17.49 -8.60
N GLY A 95 17.82 16.53 -8.87
CA GLY A 95 16.82 16.61 -9.94
C GLY A 95 16.24 15.24 -10.23
N ASN A 96 14.98 15.05 -9.89
CA ASN A 96 14.27 13.77 -9.97
C ASN A 96 14.08 13.31 -11.43
N THR A 97 14.28 12.02 -11.67
CA THR A 97 14.28 11.39 -12.99
C THR A 97 13.36 10.17 -13.00
N ILE A 98 12.70 9.91 -14.13
CA ILE A 98 12.02 8.64 -14.40
C ILE A 98 12.89 7.82 -15.34
N HIS A 99 13.26 6.61 -14.93
CA HIS A 99 13.98 5.62 -15.74
C HIS A 99 12.96 4.68 -16.39
N ALA A 100 12.97 4.62 -17.71
CA ALA A 100 12.08 3.79 -18.51
C ALA A 100 12.80 2.53 -19.00
N PHE A 101 12.12 1.39 -18.90
CA PHE A 101 12.59 0.10 -19.40
C PHE A 101 11.57 -0.50 -20.36
N LYS A 102 12.04 -1.11 -21.44
CA LYS A 102 11.26 -2.01 -22.27
C LYS A 102 11.20 -3.37 -21.58
N ARG A 103 9.98 -3.91 -21.40
CA ARG A 103 9.75 -5.27 -20.93
C ARG A 103 9.48 -6.21 -22.10
N SER A 104 10.24 -7.29 -22.21
CA SER A 104 9.96 -8.34 -23.19
C SER A 104 8.79 -9.23 -22.75
N SER A 105 8.26 -10.06 -23.65
CA SER A 105 7.25 -11.08 -23.32
C SER A 105 7.73 -12.13 -22.30
N THR A 106 9.05 -12.26 -22.12
CA THR A 106 9.66 -13.14 -21.11
C THR A 106 9.90 -12.44 -19.77
N GLY A 107 9.54 -11.15 -19.64
CA GLY A 107 9.75 -10.35 -18.43
C GLY A 107 11.10 -9.65 -18.32
N LYS A 108 11.97 -9.81 -19.33
CA LYS A 108 13.31 -9.20 -19.34
C LYS A 108 13.22 -7.69 -19.54
N LEU A 109 14.00 -6.93 -18.76
CA LEU A 109 14.09 -5.48 -18.85
C LEU A 109 15.30 -5.05 -19.67
N THR A 110 15.11 -4.00 -20.49
CA THR A 110 16.18 -3.32 -21.24
C THR A 110 15.97 -1.82 -21.10
N ALA A 111 16.99 -1.05 -20.71
CA ALA A 111 16.90 0.40 -20.58
C ALA A 111 16.42 1.06 -21.88
N ALA A 112 15.47 2.00 -21.76
CA ALA A 112 14.79 2.62 -22.91
C ALA A 112 14.83 4.16 -22.88
N GLY A 113 15.21 4.78 -21.76
CA GLY A 113 15.38 6.22 -21.65
C GLY A 113 15.25 6.73 -20.23
N ASN A 114 15.65 8.00 -20.05
CA ASN A 114 15.57 8.73 -18.79
C ASN A 114 14.88 10.08 -19.03
N TYR A 115 13.94 10.42 -18.14
CA TYR A 115 13.08 11.61 -18.29
C TYR A 115 13.11 12.45 -17.02
N LYS A 116 13.62 13.67 -17.12
CA LYS A 116 13.62 14.63 -15.98
C LYS A 116 12.20 15.03 -15.64
N THR A 117 11.82 14.92 -14.37
CA THR A 117 10.49 15.35 -13.90
C THR A 117 10.32 16.87 -13.88
N GLY A 118 11.42 17.60 -13.77
CA GLY A 118 11.43 19.06 -13.57
C GLY A 118 11.35 19.46 -12.10
N GLY A 119 11.23 18.49 -11.18
CA GLY A 119 11.31 18.70 -9.73
C GLY A 119 12.54 18.03 -9.13
N LYS A 120 12.61 18.01 -7.80
CA LYS A 120 13.69 17.41 -7.00
C LYS A 120 13.16 16.31 -6.13
N GLY A 121 13.92 15.24 -5.99
CA GLY A 121 13.73 14.25 -4.95
C GLY A 121 14.14 14.75 -3.57
N ALA A 122 13.92 13.95 -2.55
CA ALA A 122 14.33 14.24 -1.19
C ALA A 122 14.62 12.97 -0.41
N VAL A 123 15.16 13.11 0.79
CA VAL A 123 15.38 12.02 1.74
C VAL A 123 14.76 12.41 3.07
N ALA A 124 13.84 11.60 3.58
CA ALA A 124 13.28 11.74 4.92
C ALA A 124 14.38 11.59 5.97
N THR A 125 14.33 12.39 7.01
CA THR A 125 15.36 12.42 8.05
C THR A 125 15.54 11.04 8.68
N GLY A 126 16.76 10.51 8.62
CA GLY A 126 17.13 9.21 9.19
C GLY A 126 16.73 7.99 8.35
N ALA A 127 16.22 8.16 7.13
CA ALA A 127 15.87 7.06 6.24
C ALA A 127 17.11 6.19 5.90
N PRO A 128 17.04 4.86 6.08
CA PRO A 128 18.21 3.99 5.90
C PRO A 128 18.38 3.43 4.49
N THR A 129 17.32 3.33 3.69
CA THR A 129 17.32 2.66 2.38
C THR A 129 16.25 3.20 1.43
N ASP A 130 15.06 3.46 1.93
CA ASP A 130 13.94 4.06 1.22
C ASP A 130 13.87 5.55 1.58
N ALA A 131 14.16 6.40 0.61
CA ALA A 131 14.33 7.83 0.86
C ALA A 131 13.03 8.53 1.28
N LEU A 132 11.87 8.11 0.76
CA LEU A 132 10.58 8.70 1.10
C LEU A 132 9.87 7.96 2.24
N ALA A 133 10.33 6.76 2.56
CA ALA A 133 9.70 5.85 3.52
C ALA A 133 8.21 5.65 3.21
N SER A 134 7.90 5.30 1.94
CA SER A 134 6.53 5.23 1.42
C SER A 134 6.35 4.18 0.34
N GLN A 135 5.10 3.93 -0.04
CA GLN A 135 4.70 3.14 -1.20
C GLN A 135 3.84 3.98 -2.15
N GLY A 136 4.02 3.77 -3.46
CA GLY A 136 3.17 4.40 -4.47
C GLY A 136 3.56 5.85 -4.78
N SER A 137 4.85 6.20 -4.73
CA SER A 137 5.35 7.52 -5.14
C SER A 137 5.29 7.76 -6.65
N LEU A 138 5.13 6.68 -7.43
CA LEU A 138 4.93 6.66 -8.88
C LEU A 138 3.71 5.79 -9.20
N VAL A 139 2.79 6.30 -10.04
CA VAL A 139 1.56 5.58 -10.44
C VAL A 139 1.36 5.73 -11.94
N TYR A 140 0.94 4.65 -12.61
CA TYR A 140 0.47 4.67 -14.00
C TYR A 140 -1.06 4.60 -14.04
N ASP A 141 -1.66 5.62 -14.61
CA ASP A 141 -3.08 5.67 -14.92
C ASP A 141 -3.30 5.15 -16.35
N ALA A 142 -3.74 3.91 -16.46
CA ALA A 142 -3.97 3.27 -17.75
C ALA A 142 -5.13 3.89 -18.52
N ARG A 143 -6.12 4.50 -17.84
CA ARG A 143 -7.28 5.13 -18.48
C ARG A 143 -6.90 6.38 -19.26
N HIS A 144 -6.02 7.21 -18.71
CA HIS A 144 -5.59 8.46 -19.35
C HIS A 144 -4.20 8.34 -19.99
N HIS A 145 -3.57 7.17 -19.93
CA HIS A 145 -2.20 6.95 -20.36
C HIS A 145 -1.22 7.95 -19.73
N LEU A 146 -1.36 8.18 -18.43
CA LEU A 146 -0.53 9.11 -17.67
C LEU A 146 0.35 8.37 -16.65
N LEU A 147 1.61 8.75 -16.59
CA LEU A 147 2.51 8.42 -15.50
C LEU A 147 2.58 9.62 -14.56
N ILE A 148 2.30 9.42 -13.27
CA ILE A 148 2.24 10.47 -12.27
C ILE A 148 3.24 10.13 -11.16
N GLY A 149 4.19 11.03 -10.88
CA GLY A 149 5.22 10.85 -9.87
C GLY A 149 5.42 12.09 -9.00
N VAL A 150 5.77 11.87 -7.73
CA VAL A 150 6.01 12.95 -6.77
C VAL A 150 7.43 13.49 -6.87
N ASN A 151 7.63 14.74 -6.47
CA ASN A 151 8.94 15.39 -6.30
C ASN A 151 9.01 15.94 -4.88
N ALA A 152 9.42 15.11 -3.94
CA ALA A 152 9.35 15.40 -2.51
C ALA A 152 10.14 16.65 -2.11
N GLY A 153 11.31 16.88 -2.72
CA GLY A 153 12.17 18.01 -2.41
C GLY A 153 11.71 19.35 -2.98
N SER A 154 10.78 19.35 -3.93
CA SER A 154 10.22 20.59 -4.51
C SER A 154 8.71 20.75 -4.25
N GLY A 155 8.09 19.90 -3.41
CA GLY A 155 6.68 20.01 -3.07
C GLY A 155 5.77 19.96 -4.29
N SER A 156 6.12 19.15 -5.30
CA SER A 156 5.39 19.10 -6.57
C SER A 156 5.08 17.66 -7.00
N VAL A 157 4.15 17.55 -7.94
CA VAL A 157 3.80 16.30 -8.62
C VAL A 157 3.92 16.52 -10.12
N THR A 158 4.50 15.54 -10.83
CA THR A 158 4.69 15.62 -12.27
C THR A 158 3.90 14.53 -12.97
N SER A 159 3.20 14.88 -14.04
CA SER A 159 2.56 13.94 -14.95
C SER A 159 3.27 13.93 -16.32
N PHE A 160 3.25 12.76 -16.96
CA PHE A 160 3.72 12.54 -18.33
C PHE A 160 2.68 11.75 -19.10
N GLY A 161 2.49 12.08 -20.38
CA GLY A 161 1.80 11.19 -21.31
C GLY A 161 2.69 9.99 -21.64
N VAL A 162 2.12 8.78 -21.65
CA VAL A 162 2.81 7.51 -21.89
C VAL A 162 2.44 6.94 -23.25
N SER A 163 3.46 6.55 -24.03
CA SER A 163 3.29 5.79 -25.28
C SER A 163 4.39 4.71 -25.35
N GLY A 164 4.05 3.47 -24.97
CA GLY A 164 5.04 2.42 -24.74
C GLY A 164 6.05 2.84 -23.67
N GLN A 165 7.35 2.86 -24.01
CA GLN A 165 8.40 3.31 -23.09
C GLN A 165 8.68 4.82 -23.16
N LYS A 166 8.00 5.54 -24.05
CA LYS A 166 8.24 6.98 -24.26
C LYS A 166 7.33 7.82 -23.36
N LEU A 167 7.94 8.80 -22.67
CA LEU A 167 7.24 9.81 -21.90
C LEU A 167 7.26 11.15 -22.64
N SER A 168 6.13 11.84 -22.64
CA SER A 168 5.93 13.12 -23.31
C SER A 168 5.03 14.06 -22.49
N ASN A 169 4.76 15.25 -22.97
CA ASN A 169 3.79 16.20 -22.38
C ASN A 169 3.98 16.39 -20.85
N ARG A 170 5.24 16.55 -20.43
CA ARG A 170 5.55 16.76 -19.01
C ARG A 170 4.83 18.00 -18.49
N GLN A 171 4.08 17.81 -17.40
CA GLN A 171 3.51 18.90 -16.61
C GLN A 171 3.91 18.70 -15.14
N SER A 172 4.34 19.78 -14.47
CA SER A 172 4.60 19.76 -13.03
C SER A 172 3.77 20.83 -12.35
N VAL A 173 3.08 20.46 -11.26
CA VAL A 173 2.22 21.33 -10.46
C VAL A 173 2.56 21.18 -8.97
N SER A 174 2.22 22.18 -8.14
CA SER A 174 2.36 22.06 -6.68
C SER A 174 1.53 20.90 -6.15
N SER A 175 2.10 20.11 -5.23
CA SER A 175 1.40 19.01 -4.53
C SER A 175 0.39 19.51 -3.48
N GLY A 176 0.37 20.81 -3.17
CA GLY A 176 -0.48 21.41 -2.15
C GLY A 176 0.02 21.23 -0.72
N GLY A 177 1.22 20.70 -0.53
CA GLY A 177 1.85 20.52 0.79
C GLY A 177 3.35 20.22 0.67
N ASP A 178 3.97 19.89 1.79
CA ASP A 178 5.39 19.55 1.87
C ASP A 178 5.62 18.06 1.74
N PHE A 179 6.73 17.67 1.12
CA PHE A 179 7.21 16.31 1.01
C PHE A 179 6.15 15.34 0.47
N PRO A 180 5.63 15.53 -0.78
CA PRO A 180 4.75 14.56 -1.41
C PRO A 180 5.45 13.21 -1.56
N LEU A 181 4.74 12.10 -1.24
CA LEU A 181 5.36 10.78 -1.12
C LEU A 181 4.51 9.61 -1.69
N SER A 182 3.23 9.83 -1.97
CA SER A 182 2.37 8.79 -2.55
C SER A 182 1.24 9.41 -3.36
N VAL A 183 0.76 8.71 -4.38
CA VAL A 183 -0.32 9.15 -5.28
C VAL A 183 -1.37 8.06 -5.40
N ALA A 184 -2.64 8.44 -5.35
CA ALA A 184 -3.78 7.59 -5.64
C ALA A 184 -4.55 8.12 -6.86
N VAL A 185 -5.04 7.23 -7.73
CA VAL A 185 -5.86 7.59 -8.89
C VAL A 185 -7.12 6.71 -8.93
N TYR A 186 -8.27 7.35 -9.18
CA TYR A 186 -9.52 6.67 -9.48
C TYR A 186 -10.39 7.54 -10.39
N GLY A 187 -10.87 6.96 -11.50
CA GLY A 187 -11.63 7.72 -12.49
C GLY A 187 -10.82 8.91 -13.02
N ASP A 188 -11.39 10.10 -12.94
CA ASP A 188 -10.78 11.35 -13.38
C ASP A 188 -10.18 12.15 -12.20
N THR A 189 -9.98 11.51 -11.05
CA THR A 189 -9.49 12.15 -9.83
C THR A 189 -8.19 11.51 -9.34
N ALA A 190 -7.24 12.34 -8.92
CA ALA A 190 -6.04 11.92 -8.23
C ALA A 190 -5.95 12.60 -6.86
N TYR A 191 -5.38 11.90 -5.86
CA TYR A 191 -4.99 12.47 -4.58
C TYR A 191 -3.51 12.25 -4.33
N VAL A 192 -2.84 13.31 -3.91
CA VAL A 192 -1.40 13.30 -3.54
C VAL A 192 -1.29 13.39 -2.03
N LEU A 193 -0.55 12.46 -1.43
CA LEU A 193 -0.23 12.44 -0.01
C LEU A 193 1.04 13.25 0.24
N ASN A 194 0.94 14.27 1.07
CA ASN A 194 2.04 15.11 1.53
C ASN A 194 2.38 14.73 2.97
N GLY A 195 3.61 14.33 3.24
CA GLY A 195 4.04 13.81 4.54
C GLY A 195 4.77 14.80 5.43
N GLY A 196 5.17 15.96 4.90
CA GLY A 196 5.87 17.02 5.64
C GLY A 196 4.94 18.09 6.20
N GLY A 197 5.45 18.90 7.13
CA GLY A 197 4.70 19.99 7.76
C GLY A 197 3.43 19.50 8.43
N GLU A 198 2.27 19.96 8.00
CA GLU A 198 0.96 19.37 8.33
C GLU A 198 0.62 18.32 7.27
N ALA A 199 0.79 17.04 7.63
CA ALA A 199 0.51 15.93 6.73
C ALA A 199 -0.93 15.99 6.20
N SER A 200 -1.08 15.83 4.88
CA SER A 200 -2.35 16.07 4.20
C SER A 200 -2.48 15.29 2.89
N VAL A 201 -3.69 15.11 2.41
CA VAL A 201 -3.97 14.75 1.02
C VAL A 201 -4.52 15.96 0.26
N GLN A 202 -4.13 16.12 -1.01
CA GLN A 202 -4.60 17.16 -1.92
C GLN A 202 -5.17 16.51 -3.18
N GLY A 203 -6.40 16.89 -3.56
CA GLY A 203 -7.08 16.38 -4.75
C GLY A 203 -6.76 17.14 -6.02
N PHE A 204 -6.76 16.43 -7.14
CA PHE A 204 -6.56 16.93 -8.50
C PHE A 204 -7.56 16.30 -9.46
N ASN A 205 -8.07 17.08 -10.40
CA ASN A 205 -8.69 16.53 -11.60
C ASN A 205 -7.61 16.12 -12.60
N ILE A 206 -7.77 14.96 -13.20
CA ILE A 206 -6.96 14.51 -14.34
C ILE A 206 -7.60 15.08 -15.60
N THR A 207 -6.81 15.77 -16.40
CA THR A 207 -7.23 16.41 -17.65
C THR A 207 -6.33 15.97 -18.79
N ALA A 208 -6.71 16.25 -20.02
CA ALA A 208 -5.86 16.00 -21.19
C ALA A 208 -4.49 16.73 -21.13
N GLN A 209 -4.39 17.80 -20.32
CA GLN A 209 -3.15 18.57 -20.10
C GLN A 209 -2.38 18.13 -18.85
N GLY A 210 -2.86 17.11 -18.12
CA GLY A 210 -2.28 16.62 -16.87
C GLY A 210 -3.14 16.95 -15.65
N LEU A 211 -2.52 17.29 -14.54
CA LEU A 211 -3.19 17.48 -13.24
C LEU A 211 -3.60 18.93 -13.02
N LYS A 212 -4.84 19.12 -12.54
CA LYS A 212 -5.35 20.43 -12.10
C LYS A 212 -5.86 20.33 -10.67
N ALA A 213 -5.27 21.09 -9.73
CA ALA A 213 -5.66 21.08 -8.33
C ALA A 213 -7.15 21.41 -8.16
N ILE A 214 -7.86 20.65 -7.31
CA ILE A 214 -9.25 20.89 -6.94
C ILE A 214 -9.25 21.87 -5.75
N PRO A 215 -9.83 23.07 -5.89
CA PRO A 215 -9.91 24.02 -4.79
C PRO A 215 -10.66 23.44 -3.58
N GLY A 216 -10.12 23.64 -2.37
CA GLY A 216 -10.76 23.19 -1.13
C GLY A 216 -10.78 21.68 -0.90
N SER A 217 -10.08 20.88 -1.73
CA SER A 217 -10.01 19.42 -1.59
C SER A 217 -8.96 18.94 -0.57
N LYS A 218 -8.10 19.83 -0.07
CA LYS A 218 -7.09 19.47 0.94
C LYS A 218 -7.74 18.94 2.22
N ARG A 219 -7.24 17.80 2.72
CA ARG A 219 -7.65 17.20 3.99
C ARG A 219 -6.42 16.95 4.85
N LEU A 220 -6.45 17.41 6.10
CA LEU A 220 -5.38 17.20 7.08
C LEU A 220 -5.53 15.83 7.72
N LEU A 221 -4.39 15.18 8.01
CA LEU A 221 -4.31 13.87 8.69
C LEU A 221 -4.12 14.00 10.21
N GLY A 222 -4.02 15.23 10.74
CA GLY A 222 -3.81 15.47 12.17
C GLY A 222 -2.38 15.20 12.65
N VAL A 223 -1.45 14.91 11.75
CA VAL A 223 -0.02 14.72 12.05
C VAL A 223 0.75 15.95 11.62
N LYS A 224 1.62 16.46 12.51
CA LYS A 224 2.46 17.63 12.28
C LYS A 224 3.92 17.30 12.53
N GLY A 225 4.80 17.86 11.71
CA GLY A 225 6.23 17.66 11.82
C GLY A 225 7.02 18.73 11.04
N PRO A 226 8.32 18.53 10.85
CA PRO A 226 9.13 19.39 9.98
C PRO A 226 8.72 19.20 8.51
N ALA A 227 9.09 20.20 7.65
CA ALA A 227 8.83 20.11 6.21
C ALA A 227 9.47 18.89 5.55
N VAL A 228 10.67 18.46 6.00
CA VAL A 228 11.27 17.17 5.71
C VAL A 228 11.01 16.26 6.92
N PRO A 229 10.10 15.30 6.82
CA PRO A 229 9.69 14.49 7.98
C PRO A 229 10.77 13.52 8.42
N VAL A 230 10.65 13.03 9.66
CA VAL A 230 11.38 11.84 10.12
C VAL A 230 10.74 10.61 9.48
N PHE A 231 11.55 9.68 8.96
CA PHE A 231 11.08 8.52 8.17
C PHE A 231 10.13 7.58 8.93
N THR A 232 10.18 7.58 10.26
CA THR A 232 9.27 6.80 11.13
C THR A 232 7.93 7.48 11.34
N ASP A 233 7.84 8.79 11.14
CA ASP A 233 6.71 9.59 11.62
C ASP A 233 5.75 10.04 10.51
N ASN A 234 6.21 10.11 9.26
CA ASN A 234 5.37 10.47 8.13
C ASN A 234 4.33 9.37 7.79
N PRO A 235 3.21 9.70 7.13
CA PRO A 235 2.33 8.70 6.53
C PRO A 235 3.09 7.90 5.47
N ALA A 236 2.57 6.73 5.07
CA ALA A 236 3.31 5.84 4.16
C ALA A 236 2.67 5.69 2.79
N GLN A 237 1.36 5.57 2.68
CA GLN A 237 0.68 5.34 1.41
C GLN A 237 -0.71 5.93 1.40
N VAL A 238 -1.17 6.34 0.21
CA VAL A 238 -2.55 6.67 -0.11
C VAL A 238 -3.03 5.81 -1.28
N SER A 239 -4.25 5.27 -1.21
CA SER A 239 -4.90 4.61 -2.33
C SER A 239 -6.42 4.64 -2.19
N PHE A 240 -7.13 4.69 -3.33
CA PHE A 240 -8.57 4.43 -3.35
C PHE A 240 -8.85 2.96 -3.14
N THR A 241 -10.01 2.64 -2.55
CA THR A 241 -10.60 1.30 -2.64
C THR A 241 -10.94 0.97 -4.10
N PRO A 242 -10.99 -0.33 -4.50
CA PRO A 242 -11.25 -0.72 -5.89
C PRO A 242 -12.56 -0.22 -6.47
N ASP A 243 -13.57 0.02 -5.62
CA ASP A 243 -14.87 0.64 -5.98
C ASP A 243 -14.83 2.17 -6.06
N GLY A 244 -13.75 2.80 -5.56
CA GLY A 244 -13.59 4.24 -5.49
C GLY A 244 -14.41 4.93 -4.38
N GLU A 245 -15.12 4.18 -3.55
CA GLU A 245 -15.98 4.74 -2.51
C GLU A 245 -15.21 5.28 -1.29
N ASN A 246 -13.95 4.88 -1.12
CA ASN A 246 -13.11 5.32 -0.03
C ASN A 246 -11.69 5.62 -0.49
N LEU A 247 -11.01 6.54 0.20
CA LEU A 247 -9.57 6.80 0.10
C LEU A 247 -8.91 6.44 1.43
N ALA A 248 -8.01 5.46 1.43
CA ALA A 248 -7.28 5.02 2.61
C ALA A 248 -5.87 5.63 2.67
N VAL A 249 -5.41 5.94 3.88
CA VAL A 249 -4.05 6.44 4.16
C VAL A 249 -3.50 5.72 5.39
N THR A 250 -2.32 5.12 5.27
CA THR A 250 -1.60 4.56 6.43
C THR A 250 -0.76 5.63 7.12
N VAL A 251 -0.87 5.74 8.45
CA VAL A 251 -0.16 6.72 9.26
C VAL A 251 0.67 6.00 10.33
N LYS A 252 1.99 5.98 10.12
CA LYS A 252 2.95 5.22 10.92
C LYS A 252 2.99 5.65 12.39
N SER A 253 3.13 6.96 12.63
CA SER A 253 3.32 7.53 13.98
C SER A 253 2.14 7.34 14.92
N THR A 254 0.92 7.29 14.38
CA THR A 254 -0.31 7.10 15.17
C THR A 254 -0.77 5.64 15.21
N ASN A 255 -0.17 4.76 14.40
CA ASN A 255 -0.60 3.39 14.20
C ASN A 255 -2.06 3.31 13.71
N THR A 256 -2.45 4.21 12.80
CA THR A 256 -3.82 4.29 12.27
C THR A 256 -3.86 4.13 10.75
N ILE A 257 -5.03 3.75 10.28
CA ILE A 257 -5.42 3.78 8.88
C ILE A 257 -6.58 4.78 8.80
N GLU A 258 -6.30 5.93 8.20
CA GLU A 258 -7.30 6.99 8.00
C GLU A 258 -8.06 6.71 6.71
N VAL A 259 -9.38 6.60 6.79
CA VAL A 259 -10.24 6.31 5.63
C VAL A 259 -11.21 7.46 5.42
N PHE A 260 -11.14 8.07 4.25
CA PHE A 260 -12.05 9.13 3.83
C PHE A 260 -13.12 8.55 2.91
N PRO A 261 -14.41 8.58 3.26
CA PRO A 261 -15.48 8.37 2.30
C PRO A 261 -15.38 9.34 1.13
N VAL A 262 -15.61 8.85 -0.08
CA VAL A 262 -15.54 9.59 -1.34
C VAL A 262 -16.94 9.78 -1.88
N ALA A 263 -17.32 11.01 -2.18
CA ALA A 263 -18.59 11.31 -2.85
C ALA A 263 -18.50 11.00 -4.36
N ALA A 264 -19.64 10.91 -5.03
CA ALA A 264 -19.72 10.59 -6.46
C ALA A 264 -18.97 11.58 -7.38
N ASP A 265 -18.71 12.80 -6.91
CA ASP A 265 -17.92 13.83 -7.61
C ASP A 265 -16.40 13.73 -7.32
N GLY A 266 -15.96 12.69 -6.60
CA GLY A 266 -14.57 12.49 -6.20
C GLY A 266 -14.14 13.30 -4.97
N THR A 267 -15.06 14.06 -4.35
CA THR A 267 -14.76 14.87 -3.16
C THR A 267 -14.67 14.00 -1.91
N LEU A 268 -13.62 14.18 -1.10
CA LEU A 268 -13.48 13.49 0.19
C LEU A 268 -14.37 14.11 1.27
N ALA A 269 -14.86 13.28 2.16
CA ALA A 269 -15.44 13.71 3.42
C ALA A 269 -14.49 14.70 4.14
N LYS A 270 -15.05 15.63 4.92
CA LYS A 270 -14.24 16.66 5.62
C LYS A 270 -13.25 16.08 6.64
N LYS A 271 -13.58 14.92 7.20
CA LYS A 271 -12.76 14.20 8.18
C LYS A 271 -12.68 12.73 7.80
N ALA A 272 -11.52 12.13 8.03
CA ALA A 272 -11.35 10.69 7.93
C ALA A 272 -12.06 9.96 9.08
N VAL A 273 -12.39 8.71 8.85
CA VAL A 273 -12.65 7.73 9.91
C VAL A 273 -11.31 7.13 10.30
N SER A 274 -10.87 7.42 11.53
CA SER A 274 -9.62 6.90 12.05
C SER A 274 -9.81 5.47 12.55
N ASN A 275 -9.07 4.53 11.97
CA ASN A 275 -9.09 3.12 12.34
C ASN A 275 -7.74 2.72 12.91
N LYS A 276 -7.72 2.09 14.08
CA LYS A 276 -6.48 1.57 14.65
C LYS A 276 -6.01 0.36 13.85
N SER A 277 -4.74 0.35 13.42
CA SER A 277 -4.12 -0.82 12.82
C SER A 277 -3.98 -1.95 13.85
N ALA A 278 -4.16 -3.18 13.42
CA ALA A 278 -4.02 -4.36 14.29
C ALA A 278 -2.56 -4.57 14.74
N GLY A 279 -1.59 -4.27 13.86
CA GLY A 279 -0.18 -4.19 14.20
C GLY A 279 0.34 -2.76 14.18
N ASN A 280 1.56 -2.55 14.65
CA ASN A 280 2.18 -1.24 14.75
C ASN A 280 2.97 -0.87 13.48
N VAL A 281 3.02 0.43 13.18
CA VAL A 281 3.70 1.02 12.02
C VAL A 281 3.08 0.49 10.72
N PRO A 282 1.75 0.73 10.48
CA PRO A 282 1.12 0.40 9.19
C PRO A 282 1.83 1.16 8.07
N PHE A 283 2.21 0.42 7.01
CA PHE A 283 3.04 0.97 5.94
C PHE A 283 2.36 0.84 4.58
N GLY A 284 2.78 -0.11 3.76
CA GLY A 284 2.21 -0.35 2.46
C GLY A 284 0.92 -1.16 2.53
N PHE A 285 0.05 -0.98 1.55
CA PHE A 285 -1.16 -1.77 1.45
C PHE A 285 -1.60 -1.99 0.00
N THR A 286 -2.39 -3.01 -0.19
CA THR A 286 -3.07 -3.32 -1.46
C THR A 286 -4.46 -3.87 -1.15
N PHE A 287 -5.21 -4.22 -2.19
CA PHE A 287 -6.54 -4.82 -2.04
C PHE A 287 -6.56 -6.20 -2.68
N ASP A 288 -7.37 -7.10 -2.12
CA ASP A 288 -7.68 -8.36 -2.76
C ASP A 288 -8.84 -8.19 -3.78
N GLN A 289 -9.19 -9.27 -4.48
CA GLN A 289 -10.27 -9.27 -5.47
C GLN A 289 -11.66 -8.99 -4.85
N GLY A 290 -11.81 -9.21 -3.55
CA GLY A 290 -13.04 -8.91 -2.80
C GLY A 290 -13.10 -7.47 -2.27
N GLY A 291 -12.08 -6.64 -2.55
CA GLY A 291 -12.00 -5.26 -2.05
C GLY A 291 -11.51 -5.14 -0.60
N ARG A 292 -11.05 -6.25 0.01
CA ARG A 292 -10.49 -6.20 1.36
C ARG A 292 -9.11 -5.58 1.34
N LEU A 293 -8.86 -4.73 2.30
CA LEU A 293 -7.58 -4.05 2.50
C LEU A 293 -6.57 -5.02 3.12
N PHE A 294 -5.39 -5.13 2.51
CA PHE A 294 -4.25 -5.94 2.97
C PHE A 294 -3.09 -5.01 3.33
N VAL A 295 -2.75 -4.88 4.62
CA VAL A 295 -1.80 -3.90 5.16
C VAL A 295 -0.57 -4.58 5.73
N THR A 296 0.62 -4.04 5.44
CA THR A 296 1.87 -4.40 6.12
C THR A 296 2.07 -3.55 7.38
N GLU A 297 2.70 -4.13 8.38
CA GLU A 297 2.96 -3.51 9.68
C GLU A 297 4.42 -3.72 10.05
N ALA A 298 5.24 -2.67 9.87
CA ALA A 298 6.68 -2.77 9.82
C ALA A 298 7.34 -3.11 11.18
N ALA A 299 6.73 -2.71 12.31
CA ALA A 299 7.35 -2.86 13.63
C ALA A 299 7.60 -4.32 14.03
N LYS A 300 6.72 -5.25 13.63
CA LYS A 300 6.82 -6.69 13.93
C LYS A 300 6.83 -7.55 12.68
N SER A 301 6.92 -6.91 11.50
CA SER A 301 6.87 -7.59 10.20
C SER A 301 5.64 -8.48 10.08
N THR A 302 4.47 -7.89 10.33
CA THR A 302 3.17 -8.55 10.26
C THR A 302 2.34 -8.04 9.09
N VAL A 303 1.30 -8.78 8.75
CA VAL A 303 0.25 -8.35 7.82
C VAL A 303 -1.11 -8.51 8.46
N SER A 304 -2.03 -7.63 8.13
CA SER A 304 -3.43 -7.69 8.53
C SER A 304 -4.35 -7.47 7.35
N THR A 305 -5.53 -8.09 7.37
CA THR A 305 -6.59 -7.84 6.39
C THR A 305 -7.82 -7.25 7.07
N TYR A 306 -8.53 -6.38 6.32
CA TYR A 306 -9.71 -5.70 6.83
C TYR A 306 -10.80 -5.68 5.76
N GLU A 307 -12.05 -5.92 6.19
CA GLU A 307 -13.22 -5.47 5.42
C GLU A 307 -13.32 -3.96 5.53
N VAL A 308 -13.56 -3.31 4.39
CA VAL A 308 -13.83 -1.88 4.33
C VAL A 308 -15.35 -1.69 4.33
N GLY A 309 -15.88 -1.27 5.47
CA GLY A 309 -17.32 -1.05 5.62
C GLY A 309 -17.76 0.31 5.07
N ALA A 310 -19.07 0.45 4.88
CA ALA A 310 -19.69 1.70 4.50
C ALA A 310 -19.27 2.83 5.46
N GLY A 311 -18.92 3.99 4.88
CA GLY A 311 -18.46 5.14 5.65
C GLY A 311 -17.03 5.02 6.18
N GLY A 312 -16.21 4.06 5.70
CA GLY A 312 -14.77 4.02 5.96
C GLY A 312 -14.34 3.32 7.25
N LYS A 313 -15.25 2.63 7.95
CA LYS A 313 -14.89 1.81 9.12
C LYS A 313 -14.23 0.51 8.68
N LEU A 314 -13.10 0.17 9.27
CA LEU A 314 -12.38 -1.07 9.04
C LEU A 314 -12.73 -2.11 10.10
N THR A 315 -12.94 -3.36 9.66
CA THR A 315 -13.12 -4.52 10.54
C THR A 315 -12.04 -5.55 10.22
N ALA A 316 -11.18 -5.88 11.19
CA ALA A 316 -10.11 -6.84 10.98
C ALA A 316 -10.68 -8.25 10.71
N VAL A 317 -10.22 -8.87 9.61
CA VAL A 317 -10.50 -10.27 9.27
C VAL A 317 -9.36 -11.15 9.75
N THR A 318 -8.14 -10.72 9.46
CA THR A 318 -6.92 -11.36 9.98
C THR A 318 -6.06 -10.27 10.62
N ALA A 319 -5.51 -10.54 11.80
CA ALA A 319 -4.76 -9.56 12.56
C ALA A 319 -3.32 -10.00 12.81
N ALA A 320 -2.36 -9.14 12.44
CA ALA A 320 -0.94 -9.19 12.79
C ALA A 320 -0.26 -10.58 12.58
N VAL A 321 -0.43 -11.15 11.38
CA VAL A 321 0.24 -12.42 11.01
C VAL A 321 1.72 -12.18 10.73
N PRO A 322 2.66 -12.73 11.51
CA PRO A 322 4.07 -12.51 11.33
C PRO A 322 4.62 -13.31 10.14
N ASN A 323 5.54 -12.71 9.38
CA ASN A 323 6.23 -13.40 8.30
C ASN A 323 7.59 -13.99 8.72
N GLY A 324 8.10 -13.62 9.90
CA GLY A 324 9.39 -14.07 10.39
C GLY A 324 10.59 -13.40 9.69
N GLN A 325 10.37 -12.29 9.00
CA GLN A 325 11.39 -11.46 8.36
C GLN A 325 11.58 -10.16 9.15
N ASN A 326 12.37 -9.21 8.62
CA ASN A 326 12.72 -7.98 9.31
C ASN A 326 12.29 -6.74 8.49
N THR A 327 11.48 -5.86 9.10
CA THR A 327 11.01 -4.59 8.53
C THR A 327 10.20 -4.80 7.25
N LEU A 328 9.04 -5.46 7.36
CA LEU A 328 8.09 -5.64 6.27
C LEU A 328 7.35 -4.31 6.02
N CYS A 329 7.57 -3.70 4.86
CA CYS A 329 7.01 -2.40 4.52
C CYS A 329 6.11 -2.43 3.29
N TRP A 330 6.55 -2.97 2.17
CA TRP A 330 5.82 -2.92 0.90
C TRP A 330 5.03 -4.20 0.63
N ILE A 331 3.95 -4.06 -0.13
CA ILE A 331 3.13 -5.21 -0.55
C ILE A 331 2.57 -5.00 -1.94
N GLN A 332 2.60 -6.05 -2.77
CA GLN A 332 2.09 -6.04 -4.12
C GLN A 332 1.34 -7.34 -4.42
N ALA A 333 0.16 -7.23 -5.04
CA ALA A 333 -0.58 -8.38 -5.57
C ALA A 333 -0.05 -8.77 -6.96
N ALA A 334 0.19 -10.07 -7.19
CA ALA A 334 0.55 -10.62 -8.50
C ALA A 334 0.16 -12.10 -8.61
N GLY A 335 -0.41 -12.50 -9.75
CA GLY A 335 -0.70 -13.92 -10.06
C GLY A 335 -1.60 -14.64 -9.06
N GLY A 336 -2.47 -13.93 -8.34
CA GLY A 336 -3.35 -14.49 -7.30
C GLY A 336 -2.69 -14.62 -5.92
N PHE A 337 -1.47 -14.11 -5.76
CA PHE A 337 -0.73 -14.04 -4.50
C PHE A 337 -0.42 -12.60 -4.11
N PHE A 338 0.03 -12.42 -2.88
CA PHE A 338 0.55 -11.16 -2.37
C PHE A 338 2.01 -11.33 -1.99
N TYR A 339 2.83 -10.36 -2.35
CA TYR A 339 4.27 -10.38 -2.08
C TYR A 339 4.64 -9.19 -1.22
N GLY A 340 5.24 -9.47 -0.07
CA GLY A 340 5.68 -8.45 0.87
C GLY A 340 7.20 -8.31 0.86
N ALA A 341 7.71 -7.08 0.71
CA ALA A 341 9.13 -6.77 0.77
C ALA A 341 9.55 -6.36 2.18
N SER A 342 10.55 -7.07 2.71
CA SER A 342 11.15 -6.85 4.04
C SER A 342 12.56 -6.30 3.86
N THR A 343 12.72 -4.97 4.06
CA THR A 343 13.96 -4.28 3.73
C THR A 343 15.12 -4.61 4.67
N GLY A 344 14.82 -4.88 5.94
CA GLY A 344 15.86 -5.12 6.95
C GLY A 344 16.74 -6.35 6.70
N ASN A 345 16.23 -7.34 5.95
CA ASN A 345 16.99 -8.52 5.55
C ASN A 345 16.82 -8.86 4.06
N SER A 346 16.30 -7.93 3.26
CA SER A 346 16.16 -8.02 1.80
C SER A 346 15.36 -9.25 1.35
N ALA A 347 14.31 -9.60 2.10
CA ALA A 347 13.47 -10.76 1.83
C ALA A 347 12.17 -10.36 1.12
N VAL A 348 11.66 -11.25 0.26
CA VAL A 348 10.31 -11.19 -0.31
C VAL A 348 9.52 -12.39 0.21
N THR A 349 8.41 -12.12 0.90
CA THR A 349 7.50 -13.13 1.44
C THR A 349 6.30 -13.28 0.53
N ALA A 350 5.89 -14.51 0.22
CA ALA A 350 4.65 -14.78 -0.51
C ALA A 350 3.52 -15.15 0.45
N TYR A 351 2.33 -14.59 0.21
CA TYR A 351 1.10 -14.85 0.95
C TYR A 351 -0.03 -15.27 0.02
N SER A 352 -0.94 -16.07 0.53
CA SER A 352 -2.26 -16.31 -0.05
C SER A 352 -3.34 -15.79 0.88
N VAL A 353 -4.49 -15.47 0.29
CA VAL A 353 -5.70 -15.08 1.02
C VAL A 353 -6.83 -16.01 0.56
N ASP A 354 -7.53 -16.65 1.50
CA ASP A 354 -8.68 -17.47 1.18
C ASP A 354 -9.95 -16.64 0.92
N SER A 355 -11.04 -17.26 0.53
CA SER A 355 -12.31 -16.60 0.24
C SER A 355 -12.89 -15.85 1.44
N ALA A 356 -12.54 -16.25 2.66
CA ALA A 356 -12.94 -15.56 3.90
C ALA A 356 -12.01 -14.39 4.27
N GLY A 357 -10.93 -14.14 3.50
CA GLY A 357 -9.96 -13.07 3.78
C GLY A 357 -8.86 -13.46 4.74
N LYS A 358 -8.77 -14.74 5.11
CA LYS A 358 -7.71 -15.21 6.02
C LYS A 358 -6.39 -15.34 5.28
N VAL A 359 -5.35 -14.72 5.84
CA VAL A 359 -3.98 -14.72 5.31
C VAL A 359 -3.23 -15.98 5.73
N SER A 360 -2.47 -16.54 4.80
CA SER A 360 -1.51 -17.61 5.03
C SER A 360 -0.15 -17.25 4.40
N VAL A 361 0.95 -17.50 5.12
CA VAL A 361 2.31 -17.38 4.57
C VAL A 361 2.59 -18.62 3.72
N VAL A 362 2.72 -18.43 2.40
CA VAL A 362 3.01 -19.50 1.42
C VAL A 362 4.53 -19.79 1.41
N ALA A 363 5.33 -18.74 1.38
CA ALA A 363 6.78 -18.84 1.46
C ALA A 363 7.34 -17.64 2.22
N LYS A 364 8.04 -17.89 3.34
CA LYS A 364 8.70 -16.83 4.13
C LYS A 364 9.74 -16.08 3.30
N GLN A 365 10.37 -16.77 2.38
CA GLN A 365 11.37 -16.25 1.46
C GLN A 365 11.07 -16.80 0.06
N ALA A 366 10.30 -16.04 -0.71
CA ALA A 366 9.87 -16.41 -2.05
C ALA A 366 11.00 -16.32 -3.10
N VAL A 367 12.06 -15.55 -2.78
CA VAL A 367 13.26 -15.40 -3.59
C VAL A 367 14.51 -15.71 -2.75
N PRO A 368 15.56 -16.31 -3.32
CA PRO A 368 16.84 -16.49 -2.62
C PRO A 368 17.45 -15.15 -2.25
N LEU A 369 18.02 -15.04 -1.05
CA LEU A 369 18.84 -13.90 -0.66
C LEU A 369 20.08 -13.82 -1.55
N SER A 370 20.38 -12.62 -2.04
CA SER A 370 21.55 -12.37 -2.90
C SER A 370 22.32 -11.16 -2.39
N ALA A 371 23.63 -11.24 -2.43
CA ALA A 371 24.49 -10.09 -2.17
C ALA A 371 24.28 -8.96 -3.19
N ASP A 372 23.83 -9.33 -4.41
CA ASP A 372 23.57 -8.40 -5.50
C ASP A 372 22.18 -7.76 -5.46
N SER A 373 21.34 -8.10 -4.46
CA SER A 373 19.94 -7.62 -4.34
C SER A 373 19.65 -7.31 -2.90
N ARG A 374 20.02 -6.09 -2.46
CA ARG A 374 19.89 -5.65 -1.07
C ARG A 374 19.02 -4.40 -0.95
N GLY A 375 18.33 -4.34 0.20
CA GLY A 375 17.43 -3.26 0.54
C GLY A 375 16.19 -3.31 -0.36
N THR A 376 15.46 -4.45 -0.34
CA THR A 376 14.19 -4.57 -1.07
C THR A 376 13.22 -3.52 -0.58
N ILE A 377 12.69 -2.75 -1.54
CA ILE A 377 11.71 -1.68 -1.30
C ILE A 377 10.48 -1.88 -2.19
N ASP A 378 10.02 -0.88 -2.93
CA ASP A 378 8.77 -0.93 -3.69
C ASP A 378 8.77 -2.00 -4.79
N MET A 379 7.58 -2.43 -5.17
CA MET A 379 7.35 -3.51 -6.13
C MET A 379 6.22 -3.17 -7.09
N ALA A 380 6.33 -3.69 -8.32
CA ALA A 380 5.25 -3.61 -9.30
C ALA A 380 4.98 -4.95 -9.97
N ALA A 381 3.71 -5.26 -10.17
CA ALA A 381 3.29 -6.40 -10.98
C ALA A 381 2.94 -5.97 -12.40
N SER A 382 3.25 -6.81 -13.40
CA SER A 382 2.68 -6.63 -14.73
C SER A 382 1.15 -6.75 -14.70
N ALA A 383 0.45 -6.08 -15.60
CA ALA A 383 -1.01 -6.03 -15.62
C ALA A 383 -1.67 -7.43 -15.69
N ASP A 384 -1.00 -8.41 -16.31
CA ASP A 384 -1.43 -9.81 -16.38
C ASP A 384 -1.05 -10.62 -15.12
N GLY A 385 -0.34 -10.02 -14.16
CA GLY A 385 0.16 -10.66 -12.96
C GLY A 385 1.25 -11.72 -13.20
N ALA A 386 1.76 -11.85 -14.42
CA ALA A 386 2.74 -12.88 -14.78
C ALA A 386 4.15 -12.56 -14.29
N PHE A 387 4.44 -11.29 -14.01
CA PHE A 387 5.75 -10.82 -13.56
C PHE A 387 5.63 -9.89 -12.36
N LEU A 388 6.60 -10.00 -11.45
CA LEU A 388 6.80 -9.11 -10.32
C LEU A 388 8.20 -8.49 -10.43
N TYR A 389 8.29 -7.17 -10.33
CA TYR A 389 9.53 -6.39 -10.33
C TYR A 389 9.76 -5.81 -8.93
N VAL A 390 10.94 -6.04 -8.37
CA VAL A 390 11.33 -5.66 -7.01
C VAL A 390 12.52 -4.71 -7.09
N GLN A 391 12.39 -3.53 -6.54
CA GLN A 391 13.50 -2.59 -6.39
C GLN A 391 14.39 -3.00 -5.21
N ASN A 392 15.69 -2.86 -5.39
CA ASN A 392 16.71 -3.07 -4.36
C ASN A 392 17.50 -1.77 -4.16
N GLY A 393 17.04 -0.91 -3.25
CA GLY A 393 17.54 0.45 -3.06
C GLY A 393 19.03 0.51 -2.69
N THR A 394 19.52 -0.40 -1.85
CA THR A 394 20.93 -0.44 -1.44
C THR A 394 21.86 -0.82 -2.60
N THR A 395 21.47 -1.78 -3.43
CA THR A 395 22.32 -2.25 -4.56
C THR A 395 22.05 -1.48 -5.86
N GLY A 396 20.94 -0.75 -5.96
CA GLY A 396 20.60 0.06 -7.15
C GLY A 396 20.24 -0.80 -8.35
N ASN A 397 19.38 -1.79 -8.16
CA ASN A 397 18.92 -2.67 -9.23
C ASN A 397 17.44 -3.04 -9.07
N ILE A 398 16.88 -3.54 -10.16
CA ILE A 398 15.54 -4.14 -10.19
C ILE A 398 15.70 -5.62 -10.52
N ASP A 399 15.19 -6.49 -9.67
CA ASP A 399 15.02 -7.89 -9.99
C ASP A 399 13.60 -8.14 -10.51
N GLY A 400 13.49 -8.72 -11.70
CA GLY A 400 12.22 -9.15 -12.27
C GLY A 400 12.06 -10.66 -12.17
N PHE A 401 10.91 -11.09 -11.70
CA PHE A 401 10.56 -12.48 -11.47
C PHE A 401 9.34 -12.88 -12.29
N ARG A 402 9.34 -14.11 -12.80
CA ARG A 402 8.13 -14.77 -13.26
C ARG A 402 7.37 -15.33 -12.06
N VAL A 403 6.07 -15.09 -12.02
CA VAL A 403 5.16 -15.61 -11.00
C VAL A 403 4.58 -16.94 -11.50
N ALA A 404 4.77 -18.01 -10.74
CA ALA A 404 4.20 -19.32 -11.04
C ALA A 404 2.81 -19.49 -10.39
N ALA A 405 2.01 -20.44 -10.89
CA ALA A 405 0.67 -20.74 -10.38
C ALA A 405 0.62 -21.15 -8.88
N ASN A 406 1.74 -21.54 -8.30
CA ASN A 406 1.88 -21.86 -6.88
C ASN A 406 2.53 -20.72 -6.05
N GLY A 407 2.66 -19.52 -6.61
CA GLY A 407 3.26 -18.35 -5.97
C GLY A 407 4.78 -18.33 -5.93
N LYS A 408 5.46 -19.36 -6.49
CA LYS A 408 6.92 -19.37 -6.58
C LYS A 408 7.40 -18.30 -7.57
N LEU A 409 8.46 -17.60 -7.19
CA LEU A 409 9.13 -16.59 -8.02
C LEU A 409 10.39 -17.18 -8.67
N THR A 410 10.57 -16.93 -9.98
CA THR A 410 11.77 -17.32 -10.72
C THR A 410 12.38 -16.09 -11.36
N LEU A 411 13.64 -15.78 -11.03
CA LEU A 411 14.37 -14.63 -11.56
C LEU A 411 14.48 -14.74 -13.08
N VAL A 412 14.07 -13.68 -13.80
CA VAL A 412 14.15 -13.57 -15.26
C VAL A 412 15.04 -12.43 -15.74
N THR A 413 15.26 -11.42 -14.88
CA THR A 413 16.10 -10.27 -15.20
C THR A 413 16.65 -9.61 -13.94
N ARG A 414 17.83 -9.01 -14.06
CA ARG A 414 18.36 -8.02 -13.12
C ARG A 414 18.81 -6.82 -13.93
N ALA A 415 18.14 -5.68 -13.73
CA ALA A 415 18.45 -4.43 -14.41
C ALA A 415 19.17 -3.49 -13.44
N THR A 416 20.33 -2.97 -13.87
CA THR A 416 21.19 -2.09 -13.06
C THR A 416 21.51 -0.79 -13.78
N GLU A 417 21.24 -0.69 -15.07
CA GLU A 417 21.69 0.42 -15.92
C GLU A 417 21.00 1.74 -15.53
N GLY A 418 21.81 2.71 -15.11
CA GLY A 418 21.37 4.09 -14.83
C GLY A 418 20.57 4.27 -13.55
N LEU A 419 20.33 3.21 -12.77
CA LEU A 419 19.54 3.29 -11.56
C LEU A 419 20.35 3.82 -10.36
N PRO A 420 19.83 4.81 -9.62
CA PRO A 420 20.54 5.33 -8.45
C PRO A 420 20.48 4.34 -7.29
N LYS A 421 21.63 4.19 -6.62
CA LYS A 421 21.73 3.55 -5.30
C LYS A 421 21.30 4.54 -4.24
N PHE A 422 20.68 4.04 -3.19
CA PHE A 422 20.33 4.88 -2.05
C PHE A 422 21.56 5.55 -1.43
N SER A 423 21.41 6.83 -1.16
CA SER A 423 22.33 7.64 -0.38
C SER A 423 21.53 8.69 0.40
N ALA A 424 21.86 8.89 1.68
CA ALA A 424 21.22 9.91 2.51
C ALA A 424 21.35 11.33 1.96
N GLU A 425 22.35 11.59 1.12
CA GLU A 425 22.63 12.90 0.51
C GLU A 425 22.03 13.05 -0.90
N LYS A 426 21.93 11.94 -1.65
CA LYS A 426 21.60 11.98 -3.09
C LYS A 426 20.20 11.44 -3.39
N GLY A 427 19.54 10.80 -2.45
CA GLY A 427 18.31 10.07 -2.68
C GLY A 427 18.58 8.64 -3.15
N GLY A 428 17.66 8.04 -3.85
CA GLY A 428 17.70 6.67 -4.34
C GLY A 428 16.36 6.31 -4.98
N MET A 429 16.29 5.15 -5.63
CA MET A 429 15.04 4.69 -6.25
C MET A 429 13.88 4.75 -5.27
N GLU A 430 12.74 5.10 -5.82
CA GLU A 430 11.43 5.12 -5.16
C GLU A 430 10.41 4.38 -6.03
N GLY A 431 9.18 4.79 -6.09
CA GLY A 431 8.10 4.15 -6.81
C GLY A 431 8.45 3.46 -8.13
N ILE A 432 7.81 2.35 -8.39
CA ILE A 432 7.94 1.54 -9.60
C ILE A 432 6.54 1.17 -10.12
N VAL A 433 6.37 1.18 -11.44
CA VAL A 433 5.16 0.69 -12.11
C VAL A 433 5.51 -0.18 -13.31
N ALA A 434 4.70 -1.20 -13.56
CA ALA A 434 4.79 -2.05 -14.74
C ALA A 434 3.50 -1.89 -15.55
N ALA A 435 3.59 -1.16 -16.68
CA ALA A 435 2.50 -0.85 -17.58
C ALA A 435 2.31 -1.95 -18.65
#